data_ea7af40119c4fdc0cfaaaa4f57728e4f
#
_entry.id   ea7af40119c4fdc0cfaaaa4f57728e4f
#
_cell.length_a   1.000
_cell.length_b   1.000
_cell.length_c   1.000
_cell.angle_alpha   90.00
_cell.angle_beta   90.00
_cell.angle_gamma   90.00
#
_symmetry.space_group_name_H-M   'P 1'
#
loop_
_entity.id
_entity.type
_entity.pdbx_description
1 polymer ?
#
loop_
_entity_poly.entity_id
_entity_poly.type
_entity_poly.pdbx_seq_one_letter_code
_entity_poly.pdbx_strand_id
1 'polypeptide(L)'
;MGNAVLISNKPKWCELIAIGQKKWELRKTKPKLKPPFKVYIYETKEKAFADIGIYGKTKDGVRYNFVHRIGKVIGEFICDEIREVYQCNSGWVAENACVMRREFFDYLGIPQDTHFGYDKKAYAWHITDLKIYDEPKELGEFYNLCPKGFNDETNYACYRERGLKLRFCKYSKNGKCDSKLKIPPQSWCYVEDLESVSR
;
A
#
# COMPACT_ATOMS: atom_id res chain seq x y z
N MET A 1 -6.10 -10.35 -15.12
CA MET A 1 -5.59 -10.11 -13.77
C MET A 1 -5.81 -8.67 -13.40
N GLY A 2 -6.34 -8.41 -12.21
CA GLY A 2 -6.51 -7.08 -11.67
C GLY A 2 -5.15 -6.50 -11.24
N ASN A 3 -4.98 -5.20 -11.46
CA ASN A 3 -3.84 -4.47 -10.93
C ASN A 3 -4.22 -3.93 -9.55
N ALA A 4 -3.37 -4.15 -8.56
CA ALA A 4 -3.48 -3.60 -7.22
C ALA A 4 -2.24 -2.77 -6.87
N VAL A 5 -2.26 -2.14 -5.72
CA VAL A 5 -1.13 -1.38 -5.17
C VAL A 5 -0.73 -2.00 -3.83
N LEU A 6 0.56 -2.06 -3.54
CA LEU A 6 1.07 -2.38 -2.22
C LEU A 6 1.77 -1.15 -1.65
N ILE A 7 1.33 -0.71 -0.47
CA ILE A 7 1.90 0.42 0.25
C ILE A 7 2.73 -0.06 1.44
N SER A 8 3.81 0.66 1.74
CA SER A 8 4.59 0.45 2.97
C SER A 8 4.25 1.53 3.98
N ASN A 9 3.82 1.13 5.17
CA ASN A 9 3.48 2.01 6.27
C ASN A 9 4.26 1.65 7.53
N LYS A 10 4.63 2.66 8.32
CA LYS A 10 5.22 2.45 9.65
C LYS A 10 4.17 1.87 10.60
N PRO A 11 4.58 1.10 11.64
CA PRO A 11 3.68 0.45 12.58
C PRO A 11 2.62 1.38 13.18
N LYS A 12 3.01 2.58 13.63
CA LYS A 12 2.09 3.62 14.17
C LYS A 12 0.91 3.89 13.21
N TRP A 13 1.17 3.97 11.91
CA TRP A 13 0.13 4.26 10.92
C TRP A 13 -0.69 3.04 10.57
N CYS A 14 -0.08 1.86 10.58
CA CYS A 14 -0.78 0.58 10.42
C CYS A 14 -1.82 0.37 11.51
N GLU A 15 -1.46 0.64 12.76
CA GLU A 15 -2.39 0.60 13.89
C GLU A 15 -3.60 1.54 13.67
N LEU A 16 -3.35 2.82 13.36
CA LEU A 16 -4.43 3.80 13.16
C LEU A 16 -5.35 3.45 11.98
N ILE A 17 -4.81 2.80 10.94
CA ILE A 17 -5.62 2.26 9.85
C ILE A 17 -6.45 1.09 10.37
N ALA A 18 -5.81 0.11 11.02
CA ALA A 18 -6.45 -1.12 11.48
C ALA A 18 -7.62 -0.87 12.44
N ILE A 19 -7.49 0.11 13.32
CA ILE A 19 -8.57 0.50 14.25
C ILE A 19 -9.57 1.51 13.63
N GLY A 20 -9.45 1.79 12.33
CA GLY A 20 -10.37 2.65 11.58
C GLY A 20 -10.32 4.14 11.90
N GLN A 21 -9.33 4.62 12.65
CA GLN A 21 -9.16 6.05 12.93
C GLN A 21 -8.58 6.82 11.75
N LYS A 22 -7.61 6.23 11.04
CA LYS A 22 -7.01 6.83 9.85
C LYS A 22 -7.86 6.48 8.63
N LYS A 23 -8.62 7.46 8.16
CA LYS A 23 -9.53 7.32 6.99
C LYS A 23 -8.87 7.65 5.66
N TRP A 24 -7.74 8.35 5.70
CA TRP A 24 -7.02 8.80 4.52
C TRP A 24 -5.55 8.50 4.64
N GLU A 25 -4.99 7.85 3.62
CA GLU A 25 -3.55 7.61 3.50
C GLU A 25 -2.89 8.71 2.68
N LEU A 26 -1.75 9.23 3.16
CA LEU A 26 -1.06 10.35 2.51
C LEU A 26 0.17 9.87 1.72
N ARG A 27 0.28 10.32 0.47
CA ARG A 27 1.40 10.00 -0.42
C ARG A 27 1.82 11.20 -1.26
N LYS A 28 3.13 11.29 -1.58
CA LYS A 28 3.66 12.31 -2.51
C LYS A 28 3.24 12.09 -3.96
N THR A 29 2.89 10.87 -4.30
CA THR A 29 2.51 10.45 -5.65
C THR A 29 1.24 9.61 -5.61
N LYS A 30 0.58 9.48 -6.75
CA LYS A 30 -0.58 8.61 -6.93
C LYS A 30 -0.34 7.60 -8.06
N PRO A 31 -1.00 6.43 -8.01
CA PRO A 31 -0.95 5.48 -9.12
C PRO A 31 -1.69 6.03 -10.35
N LYS A 32 -1.40 5.43 -11.51
CA LYS A 32 -2.17 5.70 -12.74
C LYS A 32 -3.51 4.96 -12.77
N LEU A 33 -3.75 4.07 -11.81
CA LEU A 33 -5.05 3.40 -11.65
C LEU A 33 -6.13 4.45 -11.33
N LYS A 34 -7.28 4.28 -11.95
CA LYS A 34 -8.47 5.07 -11.59
C LYS A 34 -9.15 4.38 -10.40
N PRO A 35 -9.56 5.14 -9.37
CA PRO A 35 -10.41 4.57 -8.32
C PRO A 35 -11.73 4.02 -8.89
N PRO A 36 -12.31 2.96 -8.30
CA PRO A 36 -11.77 2.23 -7.16
C PRO A 36 -10.68 1.21 -7.54
N PHE A 37 -9.70 0.98 -6.65
CA PHE A 37 -8.70 -0.07 -6.79
C PHE A 37 -8.27 -0.61 -5.42
N LYS A 38 -7.78 -1.85 -5.41
CA LYS A 38 -7.31 -2.53 -4.19
C LYS A 38 -5.92 -2.06 -3.78
N VAL A 39 -5.74 -1.90 -2.47
CA VAL A 39 -4.46 -1.52 -1.85
C VAL A 39 -4.14 -2.49 -0.72
N TYR A 40 -2.97 -3.11 -0.77
CA TYR A 40 -2.41 -3.96 0.27
C TYR A 40 -1.53 -3.13 1.22
N ILE A 41 -1.57 -3.44 2.51
CA ILE A 41 -0.86 -2.70 3.57
C ILE A 41 0.29 -3.54 4.08
N TYR A 42 1.53 -3.15 3.75
CA TYR A 42 2.73 -3.74 4.33
C TYR A 42 3.19 -2.93 5.54
N GLU A 43 3.30 -3.58 6.69
CA GLU A 43 3.84 -3.00 7.90
C GLU A 43 5.37 -3.06 7.89
N THR A 44 6.04 -1.90 7.91
CA THR A 44 7.50 -1.84 7.81
C THR A 44 8.17 -2.41 9.05
N LYS A 45 9.39 -2.93 8.90
CA LYS A 45 10.18 -3.45 10.00
C LYS A 45 10.67 -2.31 10.88
N GLU A 46 10.19 -2.28 12.11
CA GLU A 46 10.64 -1.36 13.15
C GLU A 46 10.74 -2.17 14.45
N LYS A 47 11.96 -2.45 14.90
CA LYS A 47 12.22 -3.40 16.01
C LYS A 47 11.47 -3.08 17.30
N ALA A 48 11.23 -1.79 17.56
CA ALA A 48 10.49 -1.34 18.74
C ALA A 48 9.02 -1.84 18.79
N PHE A 49 8.47 -2.28 17.66
CA PHE A 49 7.07 -2.72 17.54
C PHE A 49 6.93 -4.23 17.27
N ALA A 50 8.03 -4.99 17.31
CA ALA A 50 7.98 -6.41 17.01
C ALA A 50 7.07 -7.16 17.99
N ASP A 51 5.98 -7.74 17.47
CA ASP A 51 5.00 -8.57 18.19
C ASP A 51 4.37 -7.92 19.43
N ILE A 52 4.36 -6.58 19.49
CA ILE A 52 3.71 -5.83 20.56
C ILE A 52 2.21 -5.80 20.31
N GLY A 53 1.44 -6.30 21.26
CA GLY A 53 0.01 -6.11 21.32
C GLY A 53 -0.33 -4.75 21.96
N ILE A 54 -1.12 -3.95 21.29
CA ILE A 54 -1.59 -2.66 21.79
C ILE A 54 -3.08 -2.77 22.13
N TYR A 55 -3.41 -2.44 23.37
CA TYR A 55 -4.77 -2.37 23.84
C TYR A 55 -5.14 -0.91 24.09
N GLY A 56 -6.27 -0.49 23.58
CA GLY A 56 -6.66 0.91 23.72
C GLY A 56 -8.15 1.13 23.54
N LYS A 57 -8.51 2.40 23.47
CA LYS A 57 -9.84 2.86 23.07
C LYS A 57 -9.70 3.86 21.93
N THR A 58 -10.58 3.75 20.96
CA THR A 58 -10.74 4.75 19.91
C THR A 58 -11.24 6.07 20.52
N LYS A 59 -11.24 7.15 19.74
CA LYS A 59 -11.82 8.44 20.15
C LYS A 59 -13.30 8.30 20.56
N ASP A 60 -14.01 7.36 19.94
CA ASP A 60 -15.42 7.07 20.20
C ASP A 60 -15.62 6.07 21.36
N GLY A 61 -14.55 5.73 22.09
CA GLY A 61 -14.59 4.86 23.27
C GLY A 61 -14.60 3.36 22.98
N VAL A 62 -14.56 2.93 21.71
CA VAL A 62 -14.52 1.52 21.35
C VAL A 62 -13.17 0.92 21.75
N ARG A 63 -13.20 -0.18 22.48
CA ARG A 63 -11.98 -0.92 22.85
C ARG A 63 -11.44 -1.67 21.64
N TYR A 64 -10.13 -1.64 21.46
CA TYR A 64 -9.45 -2.41 20.43
C TYR A 64 -8.24 -3.17 20.99
N ASN A 65 -7.88 -4.22 20.28
CA ASN A 65 -6.63 -4.95 20.43
C ASN A 65 -6.01 -5.07 19.03
N PHE A 66 -4.80 -4.57 18.88
CA PHE A 66 -4.05 -4.69 17.64
C PHE A 66 -2.66 -5.24 17.94
N VAL A 67 -2.25 -6.27 17.21
CA VAL A 67 -0.92 -6.86 17.34
C VAL A 67 -0.11 -6.52 16.10
N HIS A 68 1.02 -5.83 16.29
CA HIS A 68 1.91 -5.49 15.19
C HIS A 68 2.52 -6.76 14.56
N ARG A 69 2.51 -6.80 13.23
CA ARG A 69 3.08 -7.88 12.41
C ARG A 69 4.14 -7.30 11.47
N ILE A 70 5.20 -6.74 12.07
CA ILE A 70 6.26 -6.05 11.32
C ILE A 70 6.87 -6.94 10.25
N GLY A 71 7.08 -6.38 9.07
CA GLY A 71 7.64 -7.09 7.93
C GLY A 71 6.64 -7.95 7.16
N LYS A 72 5.34 -7.83 7.44
CA LYS A 72 4.25 -8.57 6.80
C LYS A 72 3.25 -7.64 6.12
N VAL A 73 2.44 -8.21 5.23
CA VAL A 73 1.24 -7.56 4.70
C VAL A 73 0.08 -7.89 5.64
N ILE A 74 -0.42 -6.87 6.33
CA ILE A 74 -1.36 -7.03 7.44
C ILE A 74 -2.82 -6.95 7.01
N GLY A 75 -3.11 -6.48 5.80
CA GLY A 75 -4.47 -6.29 5.33
C GLY A 75 -4.55 -5.61 3.98
N GLU A 76 -5.77 -5.27 3.60
CA GLU A 76 -6.10 -4.59 2.35
C GLU A 76 -7.26 -3.61 2.54
N PHE A 77 -7.39 -2.66 1.62
CA PHE A 77 -8.54 -1.77 1.52
C PHE A 77 -8.84 -1.41 0.06
N ILE A 78 -9.99 -0.85 -0.20
CA ILE A 78 -10.33 -0.23 -1.47
C ILE A 78 -10.06 1.28 -1.39
N CYS A 79 -9.26 1.79 -2.32
CA CYS A 79 -9.13 3.22 -2.54
C CYS A 79 -10.18 3.64 -3.56
N ASP A 80 -11.28 4.23 -3.10
CA ASP A 80 -12.40 4.67 -3.94
C ASP A 80 -12.29 6.14 -4.36
N GLU A 81 -11.44 6.91 -3.68
CA GLU A 81 -11.19 8.32 -3.98
C GLU A 81 -9.73 8.70 -3.74
N ILE A 82 -9.19 9.59 -4.58
CA ILE A 82 -7.90 10.27 -4.36
C ILE A 82 -8.12 11.77 -4.46
N ARG A 83 -7.77 12.50 -3.41
CA ARG A 83 -7.78 13.98 -3.37
C ARG A 83 -6.36 14.53 -3.45
N GLU A 84 -6.17 15.54 -4.27
CA GLU A 84 -4.93 16.31 -4.26
C GLU A 84 -4.92 17.24 -3.04
N VAL A 85 -3.76 17.33 -2.38
CA VAL A 85 -3.57 18.17 -1.20
C VAL A 85 -3.16 19.57 -1.65
N TYR A 86 -3.92 20.56 -1.21
CA TYR A 86 -3.65 21.98 -1.40
C TYR A 86 -3.51 22.68 -0.04
N GLN A 87 -2.97 23.89 -0.04
CA GLN A 87 -2.83 24.65 1.19
C GLN A 87 -4.18 24.87 1.90
N CYS A 88 -5.25 25.09 1.15
CA CYS A 88 -6.59 25.33 1.71
C CYS A 88 -7.23 24.08 2.34
N ASN A 89 -6.88 22.86 1.91
CA ASN A 89 -7.44 21.61 2.45
C ASN A 89 -6.47 20.83 3.34
N SER A 90 -5.22 21.29 3.49
CA SER A 90 -4.18 20.55 4.23
C SER A 90 -4.54 20.27 5.69
N GLY A 91 -5.26 21.18 6.35
CA GLY A 91 -5.75 20.98 7.72
C GLY A 91 -6.74 19.84 7.83
N TRP A 92 -7.76 19.83 6.97
CA TRP A 92 -8.75 18.76 6.89
C TRP A 92 -8.09 17.40 6.56
N VAL A 93 -7.16 17.41 5.60
CA VAL A 93 -6.43 16.19 5.20
C VAL A 93 -5.60 15.66 6.36
N ALA A 94 -4.89 16.52 7.09
CA ALA A 94 -4.09 16.13 8.24
C ALA A 94 -4.94 15.49 9.35
N GLU A 95 -6.08 16.07 9.66
CA GLU A 95 -7.02 15.55 10.66
C GLU A 95 -7.55 14.17 10.26
N ASN A 96 -8.04 14.01 9.05
CA ASN A 96 -8.63 12.75 8.57
C ASN A 96 -7.59 11.65 8.30
N ALA A 97 -6.34 12.03 8.09
CA ALA A 97 -5.20 11.11 8.01
C ALA A 97 -4.57 10.79 9.37
N CYS A 98 -5.12 11.33 10.47
CA CYS A 98 -4.58 11.20 11.83
C CYS A 98 -3.11 11.64 11.96
N VAL A 99 -2.67 12.57 11.13
CA VAL A 99 -1.33 13.15 11.17
C VAL A 99 -1.41 14.51 11.84
N MET A 100 -0.68 14.72 12.93
CA MET A 100 -0.64 16.04 13.57
C MET A 100 -0.11 17.08 12.59
N ARG A 101 -0.67 18.29 12.60
CA ARG A 101 -0.30 19.36 11.66
C ARG A 101 1.21 19.63 11.61
N ARG A 102 1.88 19.59 12.77
CA ARG A 102 3.34 19.74 12.88
C ARG A 102 4.14 18.58 12.26
N GLU A 103 3.55 17.37 12.21
CA GLU A 103 4.19 16.16 11.67
C GLU A 103 3.84 15.94 10.19
N PHE A 104 2.96 16.76 9.62
CA PHE A 104 2.43 16.55 8.29
C PHE A 104 3.51 16.58 7.20
N PHE A 105 4.43 17.53 7.30
CA PHE A 105 5.57 17.67 6.39
C PHE A 105 6.58 16.54 6.58
N ASP A 106 6.89 16.20 7.82
CA ASP A 106 7.79 15.09 8.16
C ASP A 106 7.20 13.74 7.71
N TYR A 107 5.89 13.57 7.87
CA TYR A 107 5.19 12.39 7.37
C TYR A 107 5.37 12.21 5.87
N LEU A 108 5.23 13.28 5.12
CA LEU A 108 5.43 13.29 3.67
C LEU A 108 6.92 13.33 3.29
N GLY A 109 7.82 13.62 4.22
CA GLY A 109 9.26 13.79 3.95
C GLY A 109 9.51 14.93 2.95
N ILE A 110 8.90 16.09 3.19
CA ILE A 110 9.03 17.32 2.40
C ILE A 110 9.38 18.49 3.32
N PRO A 111 10.04 19.56 2.81
CA PRO A 111 10.36 20.74 3.61
C PRO A 111 9.11 21.40 4.21
N GLN A 112 9.27 21.96 5.42
CA GLN A 112 8.14 22.58 6.16
C GLN A 112 7.62 23.87 5.54
N ASP A 113 8.44 24.53 4.72
CA ASP A 113 8.09 25.73 3.95
C ASP A 113 7.42 25.44 2.59
N THR A 114 7.13 24.17 2.32
CA THR A 114 6.51 23.74 1.05
C THR A 114 5.08 24.28 0.91
N HIS A 115 4.79 24.93 -0.21
CA HIS A 115 3.44 25.33 -0.60
C HIS A 115 2.80 24.23 -1.47
N PHE A 116 1.81 23.52 -0.89
CA PHE A 116 1.09 22.48 -1.61
C PHE A 116 0.29 23.05 -2.78
N GLY A 117 0.38 22.36 -3.92
CA GLY A 117 -0.26 22.76 -5.16
C GLY A 117 0.63 23.60 -6.07
N TYR A 118 1.64 24.29 -5.51
CA TYR A 118 2.63 25.06 -6.27
C TYR A 118 3.96 24.33 -6.35
N ASP A 119 4.63 24.15 -5.20
CA ASP A 119 5.99 23.61 -5.14
C ASP A 119 6.01 22.08 -5.18
N LYS A 120 5.08 21.47 -4.47
CA LYS A 120 4.99 20.00 -4.35
C LYS A 120 3.54 19.54 -4.40
N LYS A 121 3.37 18.31 -4.89
CA LYS A 121 2.09 17.62 -4.87
C LYS A 121 2.09 16.57 -3.77
N ALA A 122 0.95 16.43 -3.12
CA ALA A 122 0.64 15.33 -2.24
C ALA A 122 -0.81 14.88 -2.49
N TYR A 123 -1.10 13.66 -2.14
CA TYR A 123 -2.38 13.00 -2.42
C TYR A 123 -2.87 12.28 -1.18
N ALA A 124 -4.13 12.45 -0.88
CA ALA A 124 -4.84 11.72 0.14
C ALA A 124 -5.67 10.62 -0.54
N TRP A 125 -5.46 9.37 -0.16
CA TRP A 125 -6.14 8.18 -0.69
C TRP A 125 -7.16 7.74 0.34
N HIS A 126 -8.44 7.71 -0.02
CA HIS A 126 -9.51 7.30 0.89
C HIS A 126 -9.46 5.79 1.14
N ILE A 127 -9.72 5.41 2.39
CA ILE A 127 -9.68 4.03 2.86
C ILE A 127 -11.10 3.57 3.08
N THR A 128 -11.58 2.66 2.23
CA THR A 128 -12.88 1.99 2.36
C THR A 128 -12.70 0.48 2.35
N ASP A 129 -13.72 -0.27 2.74
CA ASP A 129 -13.74 -1.73 2.73
C ASP A 129 -12.46 -2.36 3.33
N LEU A 130 -12.01 -1.77 4.46
CA LEU A 130 -10.81 -2.19 5.14
C LEU A 130 -10.96 -3.62 5.68
N LYS A 131 -10.02 -4.47 5.34
CA LYS A 131 -9.90 -5.83 5.85
C LYS A 131 -8.53 -6.06 6.44
N ILE A 132 -8.44 -6.27 7.74
CA ILE A 132 -7.22 -6.70 8.42
C ILE A 132 -7.22 -8.23 8.45
N TYR A 133 -6.09 -8.83 8.10
CA TYR A 133 -5.96 -10.29 8.04
C TYR A 133 -5.72 -10.89 9.42
N ASP A 134 -6.42 -11.97 9.75
CA ASP A 134 -6.17 -12.78 10.94
C ASP A 134 -4.75 -13.40 10.84
N GLU A 135 -4.39 -13.89 9.66
CA GLU A 135 -3.06 -14.38 9.32
C GLU A 135 -2.39 -13.46 8.30
N PRO A 136 -1.44 -12.61 8.73
CA PRO A 136 -0.71 -11.72 7.84
C PRO A 136 0.10 -12.48 6.79
N LYS A 137 0.17 -11.92 5.60
CA LYS A 137 0.85 -12.52 4.44
C LYS A 137 2.31 -12.14 4.38
N GLU A 138 3.13 -13.06 3.84
CA GLU A 138 4.52 -12.77 3.52
C GLU A 138 4.62 -11.86 2.30
N LEU A 139 5.60 -10.96 2.29
CA LEU A 139 5.87 -10.11 1.13
C LEU A 139 6.12 -10.94 -0.14
N GLY A 140 6.75 -12.10 0.00
CA GLY A 140 7.03 -13.04 -1.09
C GLY A 140 5.82 -13.73 -1.71
N GLU A 141 4.62 -13.55 -1.16
CA GLU A 141 3.37 -14.01 -1.77
C GLU A 141 2.88 -13.05 -2.87
N PHE A 142 3.38 -11.81 -2.86
CA PHE A 142 3.00 -10.80 -3.83
C PHE A 142 3.94 -10.79 -5.03
N TYR A 143 3.38 -10.42 -6.18
CA TYR A 143 4.11 -10.38 -7.44
C TYR A 143 4.08 -8.98 -8.03
N ASN A 144 5.23 -8.52 -8.53
CA ASN A 144 5.28 -7.33 -9.37
C ASN A 144 4.40 -7.51 -10.60
N LEU A 145 3.79 -6.44 -11.09
CA LEU A 145 3.07 -6.49 -12.36
C LEU A 145 3.97 -7.01 -13.47
N CYS A 146 3.43 -7.95 -14.23
CA CYS A 146 4.08 -8.39 -15.45
C CYS A 146 4.14 -7.23 -16.46
N PRO A 147 5.32 -6.82 -16.96
CA PRO A 147 5.45 -5.71 -17.90
C PRO A 147 4.77 -5.96 -19.25
N LYS A 148 4.44 -7.21 -19.54
CA LYS A 148 3.77 -7.62 -20.78
C LYS A 148 2.31 -7.94 -20.56
N GLY A 149 1.59 -7.34 -19.66
CA GLY A 149 0.17 -7.52 -19.44
C GLY A 149 -0.45 -8.79 -20.08
N PHE A 150 -1.49 -9.32 -19.51
CA PHE A 150 -2.15 -10.53 -20.03
C PHE A 150 -2.91 -10.31 -21.37
N ASN A 151 -2.94 -9.10 -21.89
CA ASN A 151 -3.77 -8.67 -23.02
C ASN A 151 -2.97 -8.46 -24.31
N ASP A 152 -1.77 -8.99 -24.42
CA ASP A 152 -1.11 -8.98 -25.72
C ASP A 152 -1.67 -10.12 -26.58
N GLU A 153 -2.47 -9.76 -27.60
CA GLU A 153 -3.03 -10.66 -28.62
C GLU A 153 -1.96 -11.47 -29.38
N THR A 154 -0.70 -11.22 -29.10
CA THR A 154 0.45 -11.87 -29.70
C THR A 154 0.83 -13.20 -29.06
N ASN A 155 -0.08 -13.98 -28.51
CA ASN A 155 0.10 -15.40 -28.14
C ASN A 155 1.30 -15.77 -27.23
N TYR A 156 1.93 -14.85 -26.55
CA TYR A 156 3.01 -15.13 -25.60
C TYR A 156 2.45 -15.19 -24.18
N ALA A 157 1.87 -16.33 -23.83
CA ALA A 157 1.45 -16.60 -22.47
C ALA A 157 2.57 -16.36 -21.46
N CYS A 158 2.23 -15.75 -20.32
CA CYS A 158 3.17 -15.62 -19.22
C CYS A 158 3.62 -17.01 -18.73
N TYR A 159 4.92 -17.19 -18.59
CA TYR A 159 5.57 -18.47 -18.30
C TYR A 159 5.27 -19.04 -16.91
N ARG A 160 4.62 -18.26 -16.05
CA ARG A 160 4.15 -18.72 -14.75
C ARG A 160 3.20 -19.91 -14.89
N GLU A 161 2.39 -19.92 -15.96
CA GLU A 161 1.35 -20.94 -16.16
C GLU A 161 1.76 -22.09 -17.10
N ARG A 162 2.71 -21.92 -17.99
CA ARG A 162 3.01 -22.90 -19.06
C ARG A 162 4.45 -23.42 -19.14
N GLY A 163 5.31 -23.04 -18.21
CA GLY A 163 6.69 -23.59 -18.13
C GLY A 163 7.61 -23.26 -19.32
N LEU A 164 7.21 -22.40 -20.24
CA LEU A 164 7.98 -22.05 -21.42
C LEU A 164 9.03 -20.95 -21.14
N LYS A 165 10.18 -20.96 -21.82
CA LYS A 165 11.33 -20.09 -21.55
C LYS A 165 11.23 -18.75 -22.28
N LEU A 166 11.06 -17.60 -21.57
CA LEU A 166 11.25 -16.27 -22.15
C LEU A 166 12.67 -15.76 -21.92
N ARG A 167 13.44 -15.70 -22.98
CA ARG A 167 14.81 -15.13 -22.95
C ARG A 167 14.86 -13.63 -22.61
N PHE A 168 13.75 -12.91 -22.70
CA PHE A 168 13.71 -11.44 -22.63
C PHE A 168 12.82 -10.85 -21.52
N CYS A 169 12.32 -11.65 -20.57
CA CYS A 169 11.58 -11.13 -19.44
C CYS A 169 12.54 -10.71 -18.32
N LYS A 170 12.47 -9.45 -17.88
CA LYS A 170 13.31 -8.94 -16.75
C LYS A 170 13.14 -9.72 -15.44
N TYR A 171 12.04 -10.45 -15.30
CA TYR A 171 11.76 -11.32 -14.14
C TYR A 171 12.09 -12.79 -14.40
N SER A 172 12.68 -13.13 -15.57
CA SER A 172 13.08 -14.52 -15.84
C SER A 172 14.47 -14.79 -15.26
N LYS A 173 14.55 -15.74 -14.35
CA LYS A 173 15.82 -16.32 -13.88
C LYS A 173 15.82 -17.82 -14.14
N ASN A 174 16.85 -18.32 -14.84
CA ASN A 174 17.00 -19.76 -15.13
C ASN A 174 15.73 -20.38 -15.76
N GLY A 175 15.03 -19.62 -16.59
CA GLY A 175 13.81 -20.08 -17.28
C GLY A 175 12.56 -20.16 -16.38
N LYS A 176 12.59 -19.59 -15.18
CA LYS A 176 11.44 -19.47 -14.27
C LYS A 176 11.12 -18.01 -14.03
N CYS A 177 9.83 -17.69 -13.81
CA CYS A 177 9.42 -16.35 -13.44
C CYS A 177 9.80 -16.07 -11.97
N ASP A 178 10.57 -15.00 -11.74
CA ASP A 178 10.98 -14.52 -10.42
C ASP A 178 10.43 -13.10 -10.18
N SER A 179 9.13 -12.92 -10.37
CA SER A 179 8.45 -11.63 -10.17
C SER A 179 7.95 -11.41 -8.74
N LYS A 180 8.21 -12.33 -7.82
CA LYS A 180 7.88 -12.18 -6.40
C LYS A 180 8.54 -10.94 -5.82
N LEU A 181 7.81 -10.24 -4.95
CA LEU A 181 8.39 -9.14 -4.18
C LEU A 181 9.38 -9.68 -3.16
N LYS A 182 10.62 -9.17 -3.20
CA LYS A 182 11.69 -9.54 -2.26
C LYS A 182 11.99 -8.42 -1.26
N ILE A 183 11.71 -7.20 -1.67
CA ILE A 183 11.98 -5.99 -0.90
C ILE A 183 10.71 -5.14 -0.95
N PRO A 184 10.24 -4.63 0.20
CA PRO A 184 9.09 -3.75 0.22
C PRO A 184 9.41 -2.43 -0.50
N PRO A 185 8.41 -1.78 -1.12
CA PRO A 185 8.63 -0.48 -1.74
C PRO A 185 8.92 0.58 -0.65
N GLN A 186 9.67 1.63 -1.00
CA GLN A 186 9.87 2.76 -0.09
C GLN A 186 8.57 3.50 0.23
N SER A 187 7.63 3.55 -0.70
CA SER A 187 6.34 4.18 -0.55
C SER A 187 5.23 3.24 -1.01
N TRP A 188 5.17 2.97 -2.30
CA TRP A 188 4.22 2.04 -2.89
C TRP A 188 4.73 1.49 -4.23
N CYS A 189 4.18 0.36 -4.65
CA CYS A 189 4.40 -0.21 -5.97
C CYS A 189 3.13 -0.87 -6.50
N TYR A 190 3.11 -1.14 -7.79
CA TYR A 190 2.06 -1.97 -8.40
C TYR A 190 2.34 -3.45 -8.13
N VAL A 191 1.28 -4.17 -7.81
CA VAL A 191 1.30 -5.63 -7.64
C VAL A 191 0.13 -6.27 -8.38
N GLU A 192 0.24 -7.56 -8.64
CA GLU A 192 -0.90 -8.35 -9.09
C GLU A 192 -1.88 -8.55 -7.94
N ASP A 193 -3.17 -8.47 -8.23
CA ASP A 193 -4.19 -8.77 -7.24
C ASP A 193 -4.20 -10.28 -6.94
N LEU A 194 -4.06 -10.64 -5.66
CA LEU A 194 -4.01 -12.05 -5.22
C LEU A 194 -5.26 -12.84 -5.61
N GLU A 195 -6.44 -12.22 -5.57
CA GLU A 195 -7.69 -12.88 -5.97
C GLU A 195 -7.72 -13.23 -7.46
N SER A 196 -6.96 -12.52 -8.29
CA SER A 196 -6.85 -12.81 -9.72
C SER A 196 -5.83 -13.93 -10.04
N VAL A 197 -4.98 -14.28 -9.07
CA VAL A 197 -3.94 -15.33 -9.24
C VAL A 197 -4.47 -16.73 -8.87
N SER A 198 -5.57 -16.79 -8.12
CA SER A 198 -6.16 -18.03 -7.59
C SER A 198 -7.14 -18.73 -8.56
N ARG A 199 -7.11 -18.38 -9.86
CA ARG A 199 -7.95 -19.01 -10.90
C ARG A 199 -7.14 -19.80 -11.90
#